data_00d034ab9212f7097d21d0ea6109ef5c
#
_entry.id   00d034ab9212f7097d21d0ea6109ef5c
#
_cell.length_a   1.000
_cell.length_b   1.000
_cell.length_c   1.000
_cell.angle_alpha   90.00
_cell.angle_beta   90.00
_cell.angle_gamma   90.00
#
_symmetry.space_group_name_H-M   'P 1'
#
loop_
_entity.id
_entity.type
_entity.pdbx_description
1 polymer ?
#
loop_
_entity_poly.entity_id
_entity_poly.type
_entity_poly.pdbx_seq_one_letter_code
_entity_poly.pdbx_strand_id
1 'polypeptide(L)'
;MRVAQTNVDLVGISGAEWSKLMLTLECVPDDVAEKLDADGQSIKDVVAHGALAIGLVLGWYADGQAGRDGPPTKYCSRDLKFSPTTLRTWQEELSWPETRTLLGSAHERLMRLVDELDDTALYGGPMKGVRNNWSMGRWAEAAGAGHYRSTRRYISKRMKPLVA
;
A
#
# COMPACT_ATOMS: atom_id res chain seq x y z
N MET A 1 -13.29 13.93 -1.59
CA MET A 1 -13.04 12.65 -2.32
C MET A 1 -13.93 11.58 -1.72
N ARG A 2 -14.69 10.88 -2.56
CA ARG A 2 -15.65 9.86 -2.09
C ARG A 2 -14.89 8.62 -1.62
N VAL A 3 -15.16 8.17 -0.42
CA VAL A 3 -14.66 6.91 0.14
C VAL A 3 -15.51 5.76 -0.40
N ALA A 4 -14.91 4.64 -0.74
CA ALA A 4 -15.61 3.44 -1.19
C ALA A 4 -16.54 2.90 -0.08
N GLN A 5 -17.73 2.46 -0.47
CA GLN A 5 -18.73 1.90 0.45
C GLN A 5 -19.26 0.54 -0.03
N THR A 6 -18.86 0.12 -1.21
CA THR A 6 -19.23 -1.17 -1.81
C THR A 6 -18.02 -1.82 -2.45
N ASN A 7 -18.11 -3.12 -2.71
CA ASN A 7 -17.09 -3.85 -3.48
C ASN A 7 -16.84 -3.17 -4.83
N VAL A 8 -17.88 -2.83 -5.56
CA VAL A 8 -17.79 -2.18 -6.89
C VAL A 8 -17.04 -0.85 -6.81
N ASP A 9 -17.36 -0.03 -5.80
CA ASP A 9 -16.63 1.24 -5.56
C ASP A 9 -15.14 0.97 -5.31
N LEU A 10 -14.82 0.01 -4.44
CA LEU A 10 -13.45 -0.30 -4.05
C LEU A 10 -12.63 -0.83 -5.23
N VAL A 11 -13.18 -1.74 -6.01
CA VAL A 11 -12.54 -2.26 -7.23
C VAL A 11 -12.29 -1.13 -8.23
N GLY A 12 -13.27 -0.27 -8.46
CA GLY A 12 -13.16 0.86 -9.39
C GLY A 12 -12.09 1.87 -8.96
N ILE A 13 -12.10 2.28 -7.72
CA ILE A 13 -11.12 3.23 -7.16
C ILE A 13 -9.71 2.62 -7.17
N SER A 14 -9.58 1.39 -6.72
CA SER A 14 -8.28 0.70 -6.67
C SER A 14 -7.67 0.52 -8.06
N GLY A 15 -8.47 0.09 -9.03
CA GLY A 15 -8.02 -0.08 -10.42
C GLY A 15 -7.61 1.24 -11.09
N ALA A 16 -8.39 2.30 -10.88
CA ALA A 16 -8.09 3.62 -11.43
C ALA A 16 -6.77 4.20 -10.85
N GLU A 17 -6.61 4.13 -9.52
CA GLU A 17 -5.40 4.63 -8.87
C GLU A 17 -4.18 3.77 -9.18
N TRP A 18 -4.35 2.46 -9.32
CA TRP A 18 -3.30 1.55 -9.76
C TRP A 18 -2.80 1.90 -11.17
N SER A 19 -3.71 2.08 -12.13
CA SER A 19 -3.35 2.45 -13.49
C SER A 19 -2.57 3.75 -13.57
N LYS A 20 -2.99 4.76 -12.80
CA LYS A 20 -2.27 6.04 -12.72
C LYS A 20 -0.87 5.87 -12.11
N LEU A 21 -0.75 5.04 -11.08
CA LEU A 21 0.55 4.75 -10.46
C LEU A 21 1.49 4.04 -11.45
N MET A 22 0.99 3.05 -12.20
CA MET A 22 1.79 2.34 -13.19
C MET A 22 2.37 3.27 -14.25
N LEU A 23 1.57 4.17 -14.79
CA LEU A 23 2.03 5.18 -15.73
C LEU A 23 3.12 6.09 -15.12
N THR A 24 2.96 6.45 -13.85
CA THR A 24 3.95 7.27 -13.14
C THR A 24 5.26 6.49 -12.94
N LEU A 25 5.19 5.22 -12.54
CA LEU A 25 6.38 4.39 -12.30
C LEU A 25 7.19 4.13 -13.58
N GLU A 26 6.52 4.01 -14.74
CA GLU A 26 7.18 3.84 -16.03
C GLU A 26 8.07 5.02 -16.42
N CYS A 27 7.76 6.21 -15.91
CA CYS A 27 8.52 7.43 -16.16
C CYS A 27 9.71 7.63 -15.22
N VAL A 28 9.91 6.77 -14.23
CA VAL A 28 10.99 6.91 -13.23
C VAL A 28 12.24 6.17 -13.70
N PRO A 29 13.35 6.87 -14.00
CA PRO A 29 14.63 6.22 -14.30
C PRO A 29 15.18 5.49 -13.08
N ASP A 30 15.93 4.41 -13.31
CA ASP A 30 16.48 3.56 -12.24
C ASP A 30 17.37 4.36 -11.27
N ASP A 31 18.24 5.22 -11.77
CA ASP A 31 19.13 6.06 -10.97
C ASP A 31 18.37 7.08 -10.11
N VAL A 32 17.25 7.59 -10.61
CA VAL A 32 16.38 8.50 -9.85
C VAL A 32 15.58 7.75 -8.79
N ALA A 33 15.15 6.53 -9.09
CA ALA A 33 14.40 5.70 -8.14
C ALA A 33 15.19 5.38 -6.87
N GLU A 34 16.49 5.24 -6.98
CA GLU A 34 17.38 4.88 -5.87
C GLU A 34 17.99 6.07 -5.15
N LYS A 35 17.87 7.28 -5.71
CA LYS A 35 18.42 8.49 -5.12
C LYS A 35 17.69 8.91 -3.86
N LEU A 36 18.45 9.11 -2.78
CA LEU A 36 17.89 9.58 -1.50
C LEU A 36 17.51 11.07 -1.56
N ASP A 37 16.43 11.42 -0.91
CA ASP A 37 16.03 12.81 -0.65
C ASP A 37 16.70 13.36 0.62
N ALA A 38 16.31 14.58 1.02
CA ALA A 38 16.85 15.23 2.21
C ALA A 38 16.54 14.49 3.51
N ASP A 39 15.47 13.69 3.53
CA ASP A 39 15.06 12.88 4.67
C ASP A 39 15.66 11.46 4.63
N GLY A 40 16.50 11.17 3.66
CA GLY A 40 17.13 9.86 3.50
C GLY A 40 16.21 8.79 2.91
N GLN A 41 15.18 9.18 2.16
CA GLN A 41 14.21 8.30 1.55
C GLN A 41 14.31 8.35 0.02
N SER A 42 14.16 7.20 -0.64
CA SER A 42 14.12 7.08 -2.10
C SER A 42 12.72 6.76 -2.61
N ILE A 43 12.50 6.91 -3.91
CA ILE A 43 11.25 6.45 -4.57
C ILE A 43 11.12 4.94 -4.39
N LYS A 44 12.21 4.19 -4.52
CA LYS A 44 12.25 2.75 -4.29
C LYS A 44 11.75 2.39 -2.88
N ASP A 45 12.20 3.13 -1.86
CA ASP A 45 11.78 2.93 -0.47
C ASP A 45 10.26 3.12 -0.30
N VAL A 46 9.70 4.18 -0.89
CA VAL A 46 8.27 4.46 -0.81
C VAL A 46 7.44 3.38 -1.48
N VAL A 47 7.88 2.89 -2.64
CA VAL A 47 7.19 1.81 -3.38
C VAL A 47 7.27 0.48 -2.62
N ALA A 48 8.44 0.13 -2.08
CA ALA A 48 8.62 -1.05 -1.25
C ALA A 48 7.74 -1.02 0.00
N HIS A 49 7.66 0.14 0.66
CA HIS A 49 6.77 0.35 1.81
C HIS A 49 5.30 0.12 1.44
N GLY A 50 4.87 0.50 0.25
CA GLY A 50 3.51 0.25 -0.24
C GLY A 50 3.20 -1.23 -0.38
N ALA A 51 4.11 -2.01 -0.95
CA ALA A 51 3.96 -3.46 -1.05
C ALA A 51 3.85 -4.12 0.34
N LEU A 52 4.65 -3.65 1.27
CA LEU A 52 4.67 -4.14 2.64
C LEU A 52 3.38 -3.82 3.39
N ALA A 53 2.84 -2.61 3.24
CA ALA A 53 1.57 -2.21 3.84
C ALA A 53 0.41 -3.10 3.40
N ILE A 54 0.35 -3.43 2.12
CA ILE A 54 -0.64 -4.39 1.59
C ILE A 54 -0.47 -5.75 2.24
N GLY A 55 0.77 -6.26 2.30
CA GLY A 55 1.07 -7.55 2.92
C GLY A 55 0.64 -7.63 4.38
N LEU A 56 0.82 -6.54 5.14
CA LEU A 56 0.38 -6.46 6.53
C LEU A 56 -1.16 -6.53 6.64
N VAL A 57 -1.88 -5.77 5.86
CA VAL A 57 -3.36 -5.77 5.89
C VAL A 57 -3.89 -7.15 5.53
N LEU A 58 -3.34 -7.81 4.51
CA LEU A 58 -3.72 -9.17 4.15
C LEU A 58 -3.43 -10.18 5.28
N GLY A 59 -2.28 -10.03 5.93
CA GLY A 59 -1.90 -10.87 7.08
C GLY A 59 -2.85 -10.68 8.27
N TRP A 60 -3.19 -9.43 8.62
CA TRP A 60 -4.13 -9.14 9.69
C TRP A 60 -5.54 -9.65 9.39
N TYR A 61 -5.99 -9.54 8.16
CA TYR A 61 -7.26 -10.12 7.75
C TYR A 61 -7.27 -11.65 7.95
N ALA A 62 -6.23 -12.34 7.48
CA ALA A 62 -6.11 -13.79 7.64
C ALA A 62 -6.05 -14.20 9.13
N ASP A 63 -5.30 -13.47 9.94
CA ASP A 63 -5.20 -13.71 11.38
C ASP A 63 -6.55 -13.53 12.08
N GLY A 64 -7.27 -12.48 11.76
CA GLY A 64 -8.62 -12.23 12.31
C GLY A 64 -9.61 -13.34 11.93
N GLN A 65 -9.58 -13.81 10.69
CA GLN A 65 -10.43 -14.93 10.25
C GLN A 65 -10.09 -16.24 10.96
N ALA A 66 -8.83 -16.43 11.33
CA ALA A 66 -8.37 -17.60 12.08
C ALA A 66 -8.58 -17.46 13.61
N GLY A 67 -9.19 -16.38 14.07
CA GLY A 67 -9.43 -16.11 15.50
C GLY A 67 -8.19 -15.68 16.26
N ARG A 68 -7.11 -15.31 15.58
CA ARG A 68 -5.90 -14.76 16.20
C ARG A 68 -6.05 -13.24 16.40
N ASP A 69 -5.39 -12.72 17.43
CA ASP A 69 -5.35 -11.29 17.69
C ASP A 69 -4.67 -10.57 16.51
N GLY A 70 -5.28 -9.48 16.11
CA GLY A 70 -4.74 -8.61 15.08
C GLY A 70 -3.57 -7.75 15.58
N PRO A 71 -3.22 -6.70 14.84
CA PRO A 71 -2.09 -5.84 15.17
C PRO A 71 -2.26 -5.22 16.56
N PRO A 72 -1.14 -4.93 17.23
CA PRO A 72 -1.17 -4.22 18.51
C PRO A 72 -1.97 -2.91 18.40
N THR A 73 -2.63 -2.53 19.49
CA THR A 73 -3.54 -1.36 19.60
C THR A 73 -2.96 -0.02 19.12
N LYS A 74 -1.67 0.04 18.87
CA LYS A 74 -0.96 1.26 18.48
C LYS A 74 -0.68 1.40 17.00
N TYR A 75 -1.25 0.53 16.16
CA TYR A 75 -1.13 0.70 14.71
C TYR A 75 -2.08 1.78 14.21
N CYS A 76 -1.60 3.00 14.26
CA CYS A 76 -2.07 4.02 13.35
C CYS A 76 -1.25 3.95 12.05
N SER A 77 -1.66 4.69 11.01
CA SER A 77 -0.91 4.78 9.75
C SER A 77 0.56 5.19 9.90
N ARG A 78 0.95 5.68 11.08
CA ARG A 78 2.34 6.00 11.47
C ARG A 78 3.11 4.78 11.94
N ASP A 79 2.42 3.72 12.36
CA ASP A 79 3.00 2.53 13.01
C ASP A 79 3.14 1.34 12.03
N LEU A 80 2.78 1.53 10.77
CA LEU A 80 3.30 0.74 9.65
C LEU A 80 4.81 0.97 9.47
N LYS A 81 5.44 1.62 10.44
CA LYS A 81 6.88 1.78 10.54
C LYS A 81 7.47 0.52 11.17
N PHE A 82 7.93 -0.38 10.33
CA PHE A 82 8.97 -1.32 10.74
C PHE A 82 10.11 -0.53 11.40
N SER A 83 10.85 -1.20 12.27
CA SER A 83 12.11 -0.63 12.72
C SER A 83 12.82 -0.07 11.48
N PRO A 84 13.22 1.20 11.48
CA PRO A 84 13.87 1.80 10.31
C PRO A 84 15.05 0.99 9.81
N THR A 85 15.75 0.31 10.70
CA THR A 85 16.89 -0.55 10.38
C THR A 85 16.49 -1.81 9.61
N THR A 86 15.45 -2.53 10.07
CA THR A 86 14.96 -3.75 9.40
C THR A 86 14.39 -3.43 8.01
N LEU A 87 13.61 -2.38 7.90
CA LEU A 87 13.03 -1.94 6.65
C LEU A 87 14.11 -1.51 5.65
N ARG A 88 15.12 -0.76 6.11
CA ARG A 88 16.22 -0.32 5.27
C ARG A 88 17.07 -1.48 4.75
N THR A 89 17.42 -2.43 5.60
CA THR A 89 18.17 -3.63 5.19
C THR A 89 17.44 -4.37 4.08
N TRP A 90 16.15 -4.58 4.25
CA TRP A 90 15.33 -5.25 3.25
C TRP A 90 15.19 -4.46 1.94
N GLN A 91 15.03 -3.14 2.03
CA GLN A 91 14.94 -2.25 0.88
C GLN A 91 16.27 -2.15 0.10
N GLU A 92 17.40 -2.21 0.80
CA GLU A 92 18.74 -2.21 0.19
C GLU A 92 19.03 -3.48 -0.62
N GLU A 93 18.43 -4.61 -0.25
CA GLU A 93 18.56 -5.89 -0.95
C GLU A 93 17.78 -5.97 -2.25
N LEU A 94 16.78 -5.09 -2.46
CA LEU A 94 15.93 -5.09 -3.64
C LEU A 94 16.41 -4.09 -4.68
N SER A 95 16.49 -4.51 -5.94
CA SER A 95 16.63 -3.61 -7.06
C SER A 95 15.33 -2.84 -7.34
N TRP A 96 15.40 -1.79 -8.13
CA TRP A 96 14.21 -1.05 -8.56
C TRP A 96 13.22 -1.93 -9.34
N PRO A 97 13.63 -2.73 -10.35
CA PRO A 97 12.73 -3.66 -11.01
C PRO A 97 12.09 -4.68 -10.07
N GLU A 98 12.85 -5.25 -9.15
CA GLU A 98 12.32 -6.18 -8.15
C GLU A 98 11.29 -5.52 -7.22
N THR A 99 11.52 -4.28 -6.82
CA THR A 99 10.59 -3.51 -6.00
C THR A 99 9.26 -3.25 -6.74
N ARG A 100 9.32 -2.92 -8.02
CA ARG A 100 8.12 -2.75 -8.86
C ARG A 100 7.35 -4.06 -8.98
N THR A 101 8.03 -5.18 -9.20
CA THR A 101 7.41 -6.52 -9.26
C THR A 101 6.76 -6.86 -7.93
N LEU A 102 7.40 -6.56 -6.82
CA LEU A 102 6.88 -6.81 -5.48
C LEU A 102 5.56 -6.04 -5.25
N LEU A 103 5.51 -4.77 -5.61
CA LEU A 103 4.29 -3.97 -5.51
C LEU A 103 3.17 -4.53 -6.41
N GLY A 104 3.49 -4.94 -7.64
CA GLY A 104 2.54 -5.57 -8.55
C GLY A 104 1.93 -6.83 -7.99
N SER A 105 2.76 -7.71 -7.43
CA SER A 105 2.30 -8.94 -6.78
C SER A 105 1.42 -8.67 -5.56
N ALA A 106 1.78 -7.68 -4.76
CA ALA A 106 0.96 -7.26 -3.61
C ALA A 106 -0.41 -6.74 -4.04
N HIS A 107 -0.44 -5.89 -5.08
CA HIS A 107 -1.68 -5.37 -5.66
C HIS A 107 -2.59 -6.51 -6.16
N GLU A 108 -2.05 -7.47 -6.90
CA GLU A 108 -2.82 -8.61 -7.41
C GLU A 108 -3.43 -9.44 -6.27
N ARG A 109 -2.67 -9.68 -5.21
CA ARG A 109 -3.14 -10.39 -4.02
C ARG A 109 -4.27 -9.63 -3.32
N LEU A 110 -4.14 -8.32 -3.18
CA LEU A 110 -5.17 -7.46 -2.58
C LEU A 110 -6.46 -7.50 -3.41
N MET A 111 -6.34 -7.34 -4.72
CA MET A 111 -7.51 -7.33 -5.60
C MET A 111 -8.19 -8.70 -5.67
N ARG A 112 -7.43 -9.79 -5.62
CA ARG A 112 -8.00 -11.14 -5.54
C ARG A 112 -8.84 -11.32 -4.29
N LEU A 113 -8.34 -10.89 -3.14
CA LEU A 113 -9.12 -10.96 -1.90
C LEU A 113 -10.36 -10.07 -1.96
N VAL A 114 -10.24 -8.85 -2.47
CA VAL A 114 -11.39 -7.94 -2.61
C VAL A 114 -12.47 -8.55 -3.51
N ASP A 115 -12.07 -9.19 -4.62
CA ASP A 115 -13.02 -9.83 -5.54
C ASP A 115 -13.77 -11.00 -4.91
N GLU A 116 -13.16 -11.69 -3.93
CA GLU A 116 -13.79 -12.79 -3.19
C GLU A 116 -14.77 -12.34 -2.10
N LEU A 117 -14.74 -11.06 -1.71
CA LEU A 117 -15.53 -10.53 -0.61
C LEU A 117 -16.74 -9.72 -1.10
N ASP A 118 -17.89 -9.98 -0.50
CA ASP A 118 -19.10 -9.18 -0.75
C ASP A 118 -19.11 -7.88 0.07
N ASP A 119 -20.12 -7.05 -0.15
CA ASP A 119 -20.27 -5.78 0.56
C ASP A 119 -20.36 -5.95 2.08
N THR A 120 -21.00 -7.01 2.54
CA THR A 120 -21.12 -7.30 3.97
C THR A 120 -19.78 -7.65 4.58
N ALA A 121 -18.99 -8.48 3.93
CA ALA A 121 -17.64 -8.84 4.39
C ALA A 121 -16.69 -7.63 4.38
N LEU A 122 -16.82 -6.76 3.39
CA LEU A 122 -15.97 -5.57 3.25
C LEU A 122 -16.39 -4.42 4.18
N TYR A 123 -17.68 -4.17 4.34
CA TYR A 123 -18.19 -2.95 4.98
C TYR A 123 -19.23 -3.18 6.10
N GLY A 124 -19.60 -4.42 6.38
CA GLY A 124 -20.64 -4.75 7.37
C GLY A 124 -20.23 -4.58 8.83
N GLY A 125 -19.01 -4.18 9.11
CA GLY A 125 -18.51 -3.95 10.47
C GLY A 125 -16.98 -3.84 10.50
N PRO A 126 -16.40 -3.66 11.68
CA PRO A 126 -14.93 -3.66 11.84
C PRO A 126 -14.29 -4.97 11.35
N MET A 127 -13.10 -4.89 10.80
CA MET A 127 -12.32 -6.07 10.45
C MET A 127 -12.05 -6.90 11.70
N LYS A 128 -12.25 -8.22 11.63
CA LYS A 128 -11.98 -9.12 12.76
C LYS A 128 -10.53 -9.03 13.22
N GLY A 129 -10.32 -9.03 14.51
CA GLY A 129 -8.98 -9.02 15.13
C GLY A 129 -8.34 -7.65 15.24
N VAL A 130 -8.90 -6.60 14.66
CA VAL A 130 -8.42 -5.23 14.86
C VAL A 130 -9.22 -4.53 15.95
N ARG A 131 -8.57 -3.62 16.67
CA ARG A 131 -9.19 -2.92 17.80
C ARG A 131 -9.81 -1.57 17.44
N ASN A 132 -9.63 -1.10 16.21
CA ASN A 132 -10.32 0.08 15.73
C ASN A 132 -11.65 -0.31 15.05
N ASN A 133 -12.40 0.68 14.62
CA ASN A 133 -13.69 0.48 13.96
C ASN A 133 -13.60 0.42 12.43
N TRP A 134 -12.40 0.25 11.87
CA TRP A 134 -12.23 0.20 10.42
C TRP A 134 -12.67 -1.14 9.85
N SER A 135 -13.49 -1.08 8.82
CA SER A 135 -13.86 -2.25 8.02
C SER A 135 -12.69 -2.77 7.19
N MET A 136 -12.77 -4.01 6.72
CA MET A 136 -11.79 -4.56 5.78
C MET A 136 -11.67 -3.70 4.52
N GLY A 137 -12.81 -3.24 3.97
CA GLY A 137 -12.81 -2.35 2.79
C GLY A 137 -12.04 -1.06 3.01
N ARG A 138 -12.16 -0.47 4.19
CA ARG A 138 -11.41 0.74 4.55
C ARG A 138 -9.91 0.48 4.67
N TRP A 139 -9.51 -0.65 5.26
CA TRP A 139 -8.11 -1.07 5.33
C TRP A 139 -7.53 -1.31 3.93
N ALA A 140 -8.27 -2.01 3.08
CA ALA A 140 -7.87 -2.28 1.70
C ALA A 140 -7.71 -1.00 0.87
N GLU A 141 -8.63 -0.04 1.01
CA GLU A 141 -8.53 1.26 0.33
C GLU A 141 -7.31 2.07 0.81
N ALA A 142 -7.07 2.09 2.12
CA ALA A 142 -5.93 2.81 2.69
C ALA A 142 -4.58 2.23 2.24
N ALA A 143 -4.44 0.91 2.27
CA ALA A 143 -3.20 0.24 1.86
C ALA A 143 -3.01 0.21 0.34
N GLY A 144 -4.09 0.20 -0.43
CA GLY A 144 -4.08 0.22 -1.90
C GLY A 144 -4.19 1.64 -2.46
N ALA A 145 -5.39 2.03 -2.88
CA ALA A 145 -5.65 3.30 -3.56
C ALA A 145 -5.12 4.53 -2.83
N GLY A 146 -5.28 4.60 -1.51
CA GLY A 146 -4.76 5.71 -0.69
C GLY A 146 -3.24 5.81 -0.76
N HIS A 147 -2.56 4.68 -0.65
CA HIS A 147 -1.11 4.61 -0.75
C HIS A 147 -0.63 4.91 -2.17
N TYR A 148 -1.32 4.42 -3.20
CA TYR A 148 -0.96 4.71 -4.60
C TYR A 148 -1.00 6.20 -4.90
N ARG A 149 -2.00 6.92 -4.39
CA ARG A 149 -2.10 8.37 -4.53
C ARG A 149 -0.95 9.10 -3.82
N SER A 150 -0.62 8.69 -2.60
CA SER A 150 0.50 9.27 -1.84
C SER A 150 1.82 9.04 -2.55
N THR A 151 2.05 7.83 -3.05
CA THR A 151 3.26 7.46 -3.80
C THR A 151 3.38 8.30 -5.08
N ARG A 152 2.31 8.47 -5.85
CA ARG A 152 2.33 9.32 -7.05
C ARG A 152 2.69 10.77 -6.72
N ARG A 153 2.10 11.31 -5.65
CA ARG A 153 2.43 12.69 -5.21
C ARG A 153 3.89 12.83 -4.83
N TYR A 154 4.43 11.86 -4.11
CA TYR A 154 5.84 11.82 -3.76
C TYR A 154 6.73 11.79 -5.00
N ILE A 155 6.45 10.88 -5.94
CA ILE A 155 7.21 10.75 -7.19
C ILE A 155 7.14 12.05 -8.01
N SER A 156 5.95 12.61 -8.18
CA SER A 156 5.77 13.87 -8.92
C SER A 156 6.59 15.01 -8.32
N LYS A 157 6.65 15.09 -7.01
CA LYS A 157 7.49 16.09 -6.31
C LYS A 157 8.97 15.87 -6.57
N ARG A 158 9.41 14.60 -6.57
CA ARG A 158 10.80 14.22 -6.82
C ARG A 158 11.23 14.44 -8.28
N MET A 159 10.32 14.28 -9.22
CA MET A 159 10.59 14.40 -10.66
C MET A 159 10.56 15.86 -11.16
N LYS A 160 9.93 16.78 -10.45
CA LYS A 160 9.86 18.21 -10.84
C LYS A 160 11.20 18.87 -11.19
N PRO A 161 12.27 18.69 -10.42
CA PRO A 161 13.58 19.28 -10.75
C PRO A 161 14.23 18.73 -12.02
N LEU A 162 13.76 17.57 -12.52
CA LEU A 162 14.33 16.91 -13.71
C LEU A 162 13.65 17.35 -15.01
N VAL A 163 12.48 17.98 -14.91
CA VAL A 163 11.65 18.43 -16.03
C VAL A 163 11.77 19.95 -16.28
N ALA A 164 12.39 20.64 -15.34
CA ALA A 164 12.61 22.10 -15.42
C ALA A 164 13.79 22.46 -16.34
#